data_8596cf6b6e354e1b36e940e5ddca4b51
#
_entry.id   8596cf6b6e354e1b36e940e5ddca4b51
#
_cell.length_a   1.000
_cell.length_b   1.000
_cell.length_c   1.000
_cell.angle_alpha   90.00
_cell.angle_beta   90.00
_cell.angle_gamma   90.00
#
_symmetry.space_group_name_H-M   'P 1'
#
loop_
_entity.id
_entity.type
_entity.pdbx_description
1 polymer ?
#
loop_
_entity_poly.entity_id
_entity_poly.type
_entity_poly.pdbx_seq_one_letter_code
_entity_poly.pdbx_strand_id
1 'polypeptide(L)'
;MEKLKILVVDDESRMRKLVKDFLEREGHTIIEAVDGMEAMDIFYENKDISLIILDVMMPRMDGWQVCREVRALSQVPIIMLTARGEE
;
A
#
# COMPACT_ATOMS: atom_id res chain seq x y z
N MET A 1 -13.75 -15.63 -6.58
CA MET A 1 -12.60 -15.05 -5.88
C MET A 1 -13.05 -14.02 -4.87
N GLU A 2 -12.41 -14.03 -3.71
CA GLU A 2 -12.80 -13.14 -2.66
C GLU A 2 -12.36 -11.72 -2.94
N LYS A 3 -13.19 -10.76 -2.63
CA LYS A 3 -12.82 -9.37 -2.83
C LYS A 3 -12.05 -8.87 -1.64
N LEU A 4 -10.99 -8.17 -1.91
CA LEU A 4 -10.13 -7.63 -0.87
C LEU A 4 -10.22 -6.12 -0.83
N LYS A 5 -9.89 -5.55 0.31
CA LYS A 5 -9.72 -4.11 0.45
C LYS A 5 -8.22 -3.87 0.53
N ILE A 6 -7.67 -3.20 -0.47
CA ILE A 6 -6.23 -3.09 -0.64
C ILE A 6 -5.79 -1.63 -0.56
N LEU A 7 -4.78 -1.38 0.26
CA LEU A 7 -4.18 -0.06 0.36
C LEU A 7 -2.96 -0.03 -0.55
N VAL A 8 -2.92 0.88 -1.51
CA VAL A 8 -1.81 1.02 -2.45
C VAL A 8 -1.09 2.33 -2.14
N VAL A 9 0.18 2.23 -1.78
CA VAL A 9 0.97 3.37 -1.33
C VAL A 9 2.13 3.60 -2.29
N ASP A 10 2.12 4.73 -2.99
CA ASP A 10 3.17 5.04 -3.95
C ASP A 10 3.10 6.54 -4.21
N ASP A 11 4.23 7.22 -4.20
CA ASP A 11 4.21 8.66 -4.45
C ASP A 11 4.10 8.97 -5.94
N GLU A 12 4.22 7.98 -6.81
CA GLU A 12 4.10 8.19 -8.24
C GLU A 12 2.69 7.89 -8.69
N SER A 13 1.95 8.90 -9.14
CA SER A 13 0.53 8.73 -9.44
C SER A 13 0.27 7.78 -10.59
N ARG A 14 1.18 7.71 -11.57
CA ARG A 14 1.00 6.81 -12.67
C ARG A 14 1.05 5.37 -12.24
N MET A 15 2.01 5.02 -11.41
CA MET A 15 2.14 3.66 -10.92
C MET A 15 0.95 3.30 -10.04
N ARG A 16 0.53 4.23 -9.17
CA ARG A 16 -0.61 4.01 -8.30
C ARG A 16 -1.87 3.72 -9.12
N LYS A 17 -2.08 4.52 -10.18
CA LYS A 17 -3.25 4.36 -11.02
C LYS A 17 -3.22 3.02 -11.76
N LEU A 18 -2.05 2.63 -12.24
CA LEU A 18 -1.91 1.37 -12.96
C LEU A 18 -2.28 0.19 -12.07
N VAL A 19 -1.75 0.17 -10.86
CA VAL A 19 -2.03 -0.90 -9.91
C VAL A 19 -3.50 -0.89 -9.52
N LYS A 20 -4.04 0.29 -9.26
CA LYS A 20 -5.43 0.44 -8.89
C LYS A 20 -6.35 -0.08 -9.98
N ASP A 21 -6.11 0.34 -11.23
CA ASP A 21 -6.98 -0.05 -12.34
C ASP A 21 -6.96 -1.57 -12.53
N PHE A 22 -5.77 -2.16 -12.43
CA PHE A 22 -5.66 -3.60 -12.61
C PHE A 22 -6.43 -4.36 -11.53
N LEU A 23 -6.23 -3.96 -10.29
CA LEU A 23 -6.85 -4.68 -9.17
C LEU A 23 -8.35 -4.43 -9.08
N GLU A 24 -8.80 -3.23 -9.45
CA GLU A 24 -10.24 -2.97 -9.47
C GLU A 24 -10.93 -3.80 -10.53
N ARG A 25 -10.22 -4.08 -11.62
CA ARG A 25 -10.78 -4.93 -12.65
C ARG A 25 -10.98 -6.36 -12.16
N GLU A 26 -10.17 -6.77 -11.18
CA GLU A 26 -10.32 -8.07 -10.55
C GLU A 26 -11.37 -8.08 -9.43
N GLY A 27 -12.00 -6.97 -9.19
CA GLY A 27 -13.08 -6.89 -8.21
C GLY A 27 -12.69 -6.39 -6.82
N HIS A 28 -11.45 -5.97 -6.63
CA HIS A 28 -11.01 -5.52 -5.32
C HIS A 28 -11.32 -4.04 -5.11
N THR A 29 -11.41 -3.62 -3.86
CA THR A 29 -11.59 -2.22 -3.50
C THR A 29 -10.22 -1.63 -3.18
N ILE A 30 -9.87 -0.53 -3.81
CA ILE A 30 -8.56 0.06 -3.67
C ILE A 30 -8.64 1.42 -2.98
N ILE A 31 -7.79 1.62 -1.98
CA ILE A 31 -7.62 2.91 -1.35
C ILE A 31 -6.20 3.34 -1.66
N GLU A 32 -5.99 4.58 -2.05
CA GLU A 32 -4.68 5.07 -2.43
C GLU A 32 -4.10 5.99 -1.39
N ALA A 33 -2.79 5.91 -1.21
CA ALA A 33 -2.05 6.84 -0.37
C ALA A 33 -0.83 7.32 -1.15
N VAL A 34 -0.48 8.59 -1.02
CA VAL A 34 0.61 9.17 -1.78
C VAL A 34 1.95 9.11 -1.05
N ASP A 35 1.93 8.85 0.23
CA ASP A 35 3.16 8.71 1.00
C ASP A 35 2.88 7.91 2.26
N GLY A 36 3.92 7.67 3.03
CA GLY A 36 3.80 6.85 4.22
C GLY A 36 2.95 7.45 5.31
N MET A 37 2.95 8.78 5.43
CA MET A 37 2.14 9.43 6.45
C MET A 37 0.67 9.23 6.16
N GLU A 38 0.27 9.47 4.93
CA GLU A 38 -1.13 9.26 4.54
C GLU A 38 -1.50 7.80 4.68
N ALA A 39 -0.57 6.90 4.34
CA ALA A 39 -0.84 5.47 4.45
C ALA A 39 -1.16 5.08 5.88
N MET A 40 -0.42 5.61 6.84
CA MET A 40 -0.67 5.28 8.23
C MET A 40 -2.00 5.84 8.72
N ASP A 41 -2.34 7.07 8.31
CA ASP A 41 -3.63 7.65 8.66
C ASP A 41 -4.77 6.78 8.14
N ILE A 42 -4.66 6.35 6.89
CA ILE A 42 -5.68 5.51 6.28
C ILE A 42 -5.76 4.16 6.99
N PHE A 43 -4.60 3.60 7.30
CA PHE A 43 -4.54 2.28 7.93
C PHE A 43 -5.20 2.32 9.31
N TYR A 44 -4.97 3.37 10.08
CA TYR A 44 -5.59 3.49 11.40
C TYR A 44 -7.12 3.61 11.30
N GLU A 45 -7.60 4.24 10.23
CA GLU A 45 -9.03 4.45 10.10
C GLU A 45 -9.77 3.29 9.43
N ASN A 46 -9.07 2.40 8.76
CA ASN A 46 -9.70 1.31 8.04
C ASN A 46 -9.19 -0.02 8.54
N LYS A 47 -9.91 -0.58 9.50
CA LYS A 47 -9.46 -1.82 10.14
C LYS A 47 -9.64 -3.06 9.26
N ASP A 48 -10.34 -2.91 8.16
CA ASP A 48 -10.63 -4.03 7.29
C ASP A 48 -9.72 -4.12 6.07
N ILE A 49 -8.62 -3.39 6.06
CA ILE A 49 -7.64 -3.52 4.99
C ILE A 49 -7.04 -4.92 5.07
N SER A 50 -7.05 -5.65 3.96
CA SER A 50 -6.57 -7.01 3.93
C SER A 50 -5.25 -7.20 3.21
N LEU A 51 -4.74 -6.16 2.56
CA LEU A 51 -3.45 -6.24 1.88
C LEU A 51 -2.92 -4.82 1.69
N ILE A 52 -1.62 -4.64 1.83
CA ILE A 52 -0.98 -3.35 1.56
C ILE A 52 0.06 -3.56 0.47
N ILE A 53 0.01 -2.77 -0.59
CA ILE A 53 1.04 -2.75 -1.62
C ILE A 53 1.79 -1.45 -1.44
N LEU A 54 3.10 -1.53 -1.24
CA LEU A 54 3.85 -0.44 -0.69
C LEU A 54 5.14 -0.20 -1.46
N ASP A 55 5.34 1.02 -1.93
CA ASP A 55 6.59 1.39 -2.56
C ASP A 55 7.64 1.66 -1.49
N VAL A 56 8.84 1.17 -1.69
CA VAL A 56 9.92 1.36 -0.73
C VAL A 56 10.46 2.77 -0.80
N MET A 57 10.62 3.32 -2.01
CA MET A 57 11.29 4.59 -2.17
C MET A 57 10.30 5.74 -2.18
N MET A 58 10.01 6.29 -1.04
CA MET A 58 9.10 7.42 -0.91
C MET A 58 9.70 8.50 -0.04
N PRO A 59 9.34 9.75 -0.27
CA PRO A 59 9.81 10.83 0.60
C PRO A 59 9.14 10.77 1.97
N ARG A 60 9.75 11.41 2.92
CA ARG A 60 9.24 11.54 4.29
C ARG A 60 9.26 10.22 5.04
N MET A 61 8.31 9.37 4.88
CA MET A 61 8.28 8.07 5.55
C MET A 61 8.38 7.01 4.47
N ASP A 62 9.51 6.31 4.38
CA ASP A 62 9.72 5.33 3.34
C ASP A 62 8.97 4.03 3.65
N GLY A 63 8.98 3.14 2.69
CA GLY A 63 8.21 1.91 2.80
C GLY A 63 8.61 1.01 3.95
N TRP A 64 9.91 0.97 4.28
CA TRP A 64 10.36 0.15 5.39
C TRP A 64 9.81 0.67 6.71
N GLN A 65 9.76 1.99 6.86
CA GLN A 65 9.23 2.58 8.07
C GLN A 65 7.74 2.30 8.21
N VAL A 66 6.98 2.40 7.12
CA VAL A 66 5.56 2.06 7.13
C VAL A 66 5.38 0.60 7.54
N CYS A 67 6.19 -0.28 6.97
CA CYS A 67 6.11 -1.70 7.27
C CYS A 67 6.31 -1.95 8.76
N ARG A 68 7.31 -1.32 9.36
CA ARG A 68 7.58 -1.48 10.79
C ARG A 68 6.40 -1.00 11.63
N GLU A 69 5.82 0.13 11.26
CA GLU A 69 4.70 0.67 12.04
C GLU A 69 3.46 -0.21 11.92
N VAL A 70 3.19 -0.71 10.73
CA VAL A 70 2.06 -1.61 10.54
C VAL A 70 2.26 -2.89 11.33
N ARG A 71 3.48 -3.44 11.32
CA ARG A 71 3.74 -4.69 12.02
C ARG A 71 3.62 -4.58 13.53
N ALA A 72 3.76 -3.39 14.08
CA ALA A 72 3.53 -3.18 15.50
C ALA A 72 2.06 -3.34 15.85
N LEU A 73 1.17 -3.24 14.86
CA LEU A 73 -0.26 -3.25 15.10
C LEU A 73 -0.99 -4.41 14.44
N SER A 74 -0.43 -5.03 13.43
CA SER A 74 -1.19 -5.96 12.60
C SER A 74 -0.30 -6.94 11.88
N GLN A 75 -0.87 -8.08 11.51
CA GLN A 75 -0.19 -9.08 10.68
C GLN A 75 -0.67 -9.02 9.24
N VAL A 76 -1.29 -7.92 8.84
CA VAL A 76 -1.81 -7.80 7.48
C VAL A 76 -0.68 -8.01 6.46
N PRO A 77 -0.92 -8.77 5.39
CA PRO A 77 0.13 -8.99 4.39
C PRO A 77 0.55 -7.69 3.72
N ILE A 78 1.85 -7.55 3.50
CA ILE A 78 2.43 -6.38 2.83
C ILE A 78 3.29 -6.86 1.69
N ILE A 79 3.05 -6.31 0.49
CA ILE A 79 3.89 -6.56 -0.66
C ILE A 79 4.67 -5.29 -0.91
N MET A 80 5.99 -5.39 -0.93
CA MET A 80 6.82 -4.21 -1.14
C MET A 80 7.34 -4.19 -2.56
N LEU A 81 7.22 -3.04 -3.22
CA LEU A 81 7.71 -2.87 -4.57
C LEU A 81 8.96 -2.00 -4.53
N THR A 82 9.96 -2.36 -5.29
CA THR A 82 11.14 -1.52 -5.36
C THR A 82 11.27 -1.01 -6.78
N ALA A 83 11.68 0.21 -6.89
CA ALA A 83 11.80 0.81 -8.19
C ALA A 83 12.94 0.22 -8.98
N ARG A 84 13.92 -0.38 -8.33
CA ARG A 84 15.03 -0.85 -9.02
C ARG A 84 15.13 -2.26 -9.06
N GLY A 85 14.51 -2.99 -8.65
CA GLY A 85 14.60 -4.39 -8.78
C GLY A 85 15.92 -4.98 -8.53
N GLU A 86 16.73 -4.44 -7.75
CA GLU A 86 17.92 -5.00 -7.53
C GLU A 86 18.06 -5.65 -6.45
N GLU A 87 18.61 -6.36 -6.44
CA GLU A 87 18.69 -7.14 -5.52
C GLU A 87 19.33 -6.82 -4.55
#